data_4ab00bb1b290851f6520500e9731955f
#
_entry.id   4ab00bb1b290851f6520500e9731955f
#
_cell.length_a   1.000
_cell.length_b   1.000
_cell.length_c   1.000
_cell.angle_alpha   90.00
_cell.angle_beta   90.00
_cell.angle_gamma   90.00
#
_symmetry.space_group_name_H-M   'P 1'
#
loop_
_entity.id
_entity.type
_entity.pdbx_description
1 polymer ?
#
loop_
_entity_poly.entity_id
_entity_poly.type
_entity_poly.pdbx_seq_one_letter_code
_entity_poly.pdbx_strand_id
1 'polypeptide(L)'
;MRGPAELAARAAVRYQRVYAAWAANPEQARAEVLPLSLDPPTQDLALADVDGVAAWIAAWRQWEHSAPGTVTWEGRRWASLGTQHLPVRAQLVGADAIASAAGRAGHWGLASSRAEMIAEMLEALGGGPPGLPGQGGAAEAVAAVISEVVEYEDDDVERLVAAVGWLASHPASGIYLRQLPIAGLDTKWLERHRRVVLRLLGAARGGDRLVESELGLRRAPTTVRVRILDPDLAAGGLRDVEAPVEEISRMWADRAGFIDVVAVENLATFLALEERPRTVAVWGAGSKVIHTLPLLSWARHARRVVYWGDLDADGMRILASLIQRFPGIVPVLMDAPALERWRSLAVADPSRRTSRDGLQPEGLGYEQMRAWRMIADWGLRLEQERLPWDEAISALALALA
;
A
#
# COMPACT_ATOMS: atom_id res chain seq x y z
N MET A 1 1.99 -44.18 -22.29
CA MET A 1 2.20 -43.30 -23.47
C MET A 1 1.68 -41.91 -23.16
N ARG A 2 2.51 -40.89 -23.28
CA ARG A 2 2.12 -39.47 -23.06
C ARG A 2 1.80 -38.80 -24.38
N GLY A 3 0.74 -38.05 -24.42
CA GLY A 3 0.26 -37.37 -25.64
C GLY A 3 0.61 -35.87 -25.68
N PRO A 4 0.41 -35.18 -26.83
CA PRO A 4 0.65 -33.74 -26.97
C PRO A 4 -0.08 -32.85 -25.95
N ALA A 5 -1.28 -33.24 -25.51
CA ALA A 5 -2.04 -32.50 -24.49
C ALA A 5 -1.30 -32.42 -23.15
N GLU A 6 -0.51 -33.45 -22.81
CA GLU A 6 0.25 -33.47 -21.57
C GLU A 6 1.44 -32.49 -21.62
N LEU A 7 2.07 -32.36 -22.80
CA LEU A 7 3.11 -31.34 -23.02
C LEU A 7 2.52 -29.93 -22.92
N ALA A 8 1.35 -29.70 -23.50
CA ALA A 8 0.63 -28.42 -23.40
C ALA A 8 0.28 -28.08 -21.95
N ALA A 9 -0.21 -29.04 -21.17
CA ALA A 9 -0.52 -28.85 -19.76
C ALA A 9 0.75 -28.49 -18.95
N ARG A 10 1.87 -29.18 -19.20
CA ARG A 10 3.16 -28.85 -18.57
C ARG A 10 3.67 -27.47 -18.99
N ALA A 11 3.49 -27.09 -20.25
CA ALA A 11 3.85 -25.77 -20.76
C ALA A 11 3.04 -24.68 -20.05
N ALA A 12 1.73 -24.89 -19.83
CA ALA A 12 0.87 -23.94 -19.13
C ALA A 12 1.33 -23.70 -17.68
N VAL A 13 1.62 -24.77 -16.95
CA VAL A 13 2.14 -24.69 -15.56
C VAL A 13 3.50 -23.98 -15.52
N ARG A 14 4.41 -24.33 -16.43
CA ARG A 14 5.74 -23.71 -16.50
C ARG A 14 5.62 -22.23 -16.82
N TYR A 15 4.84 -21.88 -17.83
CA TYR A 15 4.59 -20.51 -18.24
C TYR A 15 4.08 -19.65 -17.08
N GLN A 16 3.01 -20.08 -16.44
CA GLN A 16 2.41 -19.31 -15.36
C GLN A 16 3.37 -19.03 -14.21
N ARG A 17 4.28 -19.96 -13.95
CA ARG A 17 5.25 -19.84 -12.84
C ARG A 17 6.40 -18.88 -13.15
N VAL A 18 6.81 -18.74 -14.41
CA VAL A 18 8.12 -18.11 -14.70
C VAL A 18 8.08 -17.03 -15.79
N TYR A 19 6.95 -16.77 -16.45
CA TYR A 19 6.88 -15.79 -17.55
C TYR A 19 7.38 -14.40 -17.17
N ALA A 20 7.15 -13.97 -15.93
CA ALA A 20 7.61 -12.66 -15.46
C ALA A 20 9.15 -12.58 -15.39
N ALA A 21 9.81 -13.67 -14.98
CA ALA A 21 11.27 -13.75 -14.99
C ALA A 21 11.83 -13.80 -16.42
N TRP A 22 11.15 -14.49 -17.34
CA TRP A 22 11.54 -14.51 -18.75
C TRP A 22 11.37 -13.14 -19.42
N ALA A 23 10.28 -12.43 -19.14
CA ALA A 23 10.05 -11.09 -19.66
C ALA A 23 11.15 -10.12 -19.22
N ALA A 24 11.62 -10.27 -17.99
CA ALA A 24 12.72 -9.46 -17.43
C ALA A 24 14.13 -9.90 -17.91
N ASN A 25 14.26 -11.11 -18.45
CA ASN A 25 15.54 -11.65 -18.92
C ASN A 25 15.36 -12.38 -20.26
N PRO A 26 15.44 -11.68 -21.40
CA PRO A 26 15.22 -12.24 -22.73
C PRO A 26 16.20 -13.34 -23.11
N GLU A 27 17.43 -13.31 -22.60
CA GLU A 27 18.42 -14.39 -22.87
C GLU A 27 18.00 -15.70 -22.19
N GLN A 28 17.60 -15.63 -20.93
CA GLN A 28 17.05 -16.77 -20.21
C GLN A 28 15.78 -17.31 -20.88
N ALA A 29 14.90 -16.42 -21.34
CA ALA A 29 13.69 -16.78 -22.05
C ALA A 29 13.99 -17.59 -23.34
N ARG A 30 14.97 -17.19 -24.11
CA ARG A 30 15.40 -17.90 -25.35
C ARG A 30 16.07 -19.24 -25.05
N ALA A 31 16.81 -19.33 -23.96
CA ALA A 31 17.56 -20.53 -23.57
C ALA A 31 16.69 -21.58 -22.85
N GLU A 32 15.45 -21.26 -22.51
CA GLU A 32 14.58 -22.17 -21.78
C GLU A 32 14.26 -23.42 -22.58
N VAL A 33 14.30 -24.60 -21.95
CA VAL A 33 13.97 -25.87 -22.57
C VAL A 33 12.96 -26.62 -21.69
N LEU A 34 11.83 -27.01 -22.28
CA LEU A 34 10.83 -27.84 -21.62
C LEU A 34 10.77 -29.22 -22.28
N PRO A 35 11.45 -30.25 -21.74
CA PRO A 35 11.39 -31.59 -22.25
C PRO A 35 10.22 -32.40 -21.66
N LEU A 36 9.76 -33.39 -22.43
CA LEU A 36 8.81 -34.42 -21.99
C LEU A 36 9.25 -35.77 -22.51
N SER A 37 9.48 -36.76 -21.64
CA SER A 37 9.59 -38.18 -22.02
C SER A 37 8.20 -38.69 -22.40
N LEU A 38 8.08 -39.40 -23.51
CA LEU A 38 6.80 -39.81 -24.07
C LEU A 38 6.39 -41.23 -23.64
N ASP A 39 7.26 -41.93 -22.92
CA ASP A 39 7.00 -43.27 -22.38
C ASP A 39 6.46 -44.22 -23.45
N PRO A 40 7.26 -44.51 -24.51
CA PRO A 40 6.82 -45.33 -25.63
C PRO A 40 6.48 -46.77 -25.17
N PRO A 41 5.47 -47.40 -25.78
CA PRO A 41 4.98 -48.71 -25.36
C PRO A 41 6.03 -49.81 -25.56
N THR A 42 5.90 -50.88 -24.78
CA THR A 42 6.53 -52.16 -25.07
C THR A 42 5.82 -52.89 -26.18
N GLN A 43 6.44 -53.94 -26.75
CA GLN A 43 5.78 -54.75 -27.77
C GLN A 43 4.46 -55.37 -27.29
N ASP A 44 4.40 -55.86 -26.05
CA ASP A 44 3.21 -56.47 -25.48
C ASP A 44 2.04 -55.50 -25.35
N LEU A 45 2.33 -54.28 -24.91
CA LEU A 45 1.36 -53.20 -24.86
C LEU A 45 0.87 -52.80 -26.27
N ALA A 46 1.78 -52.78 -27.25
CA ALA A 46 1.45 -52.45 -28.62
C ALA A 46 0.58 -53.54 -29.32
N LEU A 47 0.81 -54.81 -28.99
CA LEU A 47 -0.05 -55.91 -29.46
C LEU A 47 -1.41 -55.92 -28.81
N ALA A 48 -1.52 -55.46 -27.54
CA ALA A 48 -2.78 -55.40 -26.84
C ALA A 48 -3.69 -54.22 -27.30
N ASP A 49 -3.10 -53.12 -27.82
CA ASP A 49 -3.81 -51.90 -28.28
C ASP A 49 -3.11 -51.31 -29.53
N VAL A 50 -3.21 -51.99 -30.65
CA VAL A 50 -2.57 -51.57 -31.92
C VAL A 50 -3.09 -50.23 -32.41
N ASP A 51 -4.41 -50.03 -32.33
CA ASP A 51 -5.08 -48.79 -32.80
C ASP A 51 -4.75 -47.62 -31.93
N GLY A 52 -4.70 -47.80 -30.62
CA GLY A 52 -4.30 -46.77 -29.68
C GLY A 52 -2.84 -46.32 -29.85
N VAL A 53 -1.93 -47.25 -30.11
CA VAL A 53 -0.52 -46.93 -30.39
C VAL A 53 -0.36 -46.20 -31.73
N ALA A 54 -1.09 -46.65 -32.78
CA ALA A 54 -1.09 -46.01 -34.08
C ALA A 54 -1.63 -44.57 -34.01
N ALA A 55 -2.72 -44.35 -33.29
CA ALA A 55 -3.31 -43.03 -33.05
C ALA A 55 -2.34 -42.11 -32.27
N TRP A 56 -1.66 -42.64 -31.25
CA TRP A 56 -0.64 -41.89 -30.48
C TRP A 56 0.56 -41.48 -31.34
N ILE A 57 1.09 -42.34 -32.18
CA ILE A 57 2.12 -42.03 -33.14
C ILE A 57 1.68 -40.95 -34.14
N ALA A 58 0.46 -41.08 -34.68
CA ALA A 58 -0.11 -40.11 -35.61
C ALA A 58 -0.28 -38.71 -34.94
N ALA A 59 -0.74 -38.66 -33.67
CA ALA A 59 -0.86 -37.45 -32.93
C ALA A 59 0.46 -36.70 -32.76
N TRP A 60 1.56 -37.40 -32.47
CA TRP A 60 2.86 -36.77 -32.38
C TRP A 60 3.43 -36.34 -33.73
N ARG A 61 3.17 -37.06 -34.83
CA ARG A 61 3.50 -36.61 -36.20
C ARG A 61 2.79 -35.35 -36.57
N GLN A 62 1.45 -35.31 -36.30
CA GLN A 62 0.65 -34.13 -36.56
C GLN A 62 1.11 -32.94 -35.73
N TRP A 63 1.40 -33.14 -34.44
CA TRP A 63 1.89 -32.10 -33.54
C TRP A 63 3.24 -31.54 -34.04
N GLU A 64 4.20 -32.35 -34.43
CA GLU A 64 5.50 -31.92 -34.94
C GLU A 64 5.39 -31.04 -36.21
N HIS A 65 4.37 -31.22 -37.03
CA HIS A 65 4.12 -30.39 -38.20
C HIS A 65 3.47 -29.05 -37.90
N SER A 66 2.76 -28.92 -36.80
CA SER A 66 1.91 -27.76 -36.49
C SER A 66 2.36 -26.96 -35.26
N ALA A 67 3.23 -27.50 -34.42
CA ALA A 67 3.62 -26.90 -33.16
C ALA A 67 5.08 -26.43 -33.15
N PRO A 68 5.43 -25.45 -32.31
CA PRO A 68 6.78 -24.87 -32.23
C PRO A 68 7.74 -25.73 -31.39
N GLY A 69 7.83 -27.01 -31.64
CA GLY A 69 8.65 -27.94 -30.90
C GLY A 69 9.26 -29.05 -31.76
N THR A 70 10.05 -29.91 -31.15
CA THR A 70 10.68 -31.04 -31.82
C THR A 70 10.34 -32.35 -31.13
N VAL A 71 10.24 -33.43 -31.94
CA VAL A 71 10.04 -34.81 -31.46
C VAL A 71 11.25 -35.64 -31.82
N THR A 72 11.80 -36.35 -30.87
CA THR A 72 12.86 -37.34 -31.09
C THR A 72 12.22 -38.68 -31.34
N TRP A 73 12.56 -39.30 -32.46
CA TRP A 73 12.05 -40.60 -32.91
C TRP A 73 13.13 -41.64 -32.82
N GLU A 74 12.81 -42.85 -32.31
CA GLU A 74 13.72 -43.99 -32.25
C GLU A 74 13.14 -45.20 -32.99
N GLY A 75 13.98 -45.89 -33.75
CA GLY A 75 13.65 -47.18 -34.35
C GLY A 75 13.77 -48.31 -33.34
N ARG A 76 12.64 -48.97 -33.02
CA ARG A 76 12.61 -50.16 -32.16
C ARG A 76 12.23 -51.38 -32.95
N ARG A 77 13.07 -52.42 -32.87
CA ARG A 77 12.81 -53.70 -33.52
C ARG A 77 12.02 -54.61 -32.56
N TRP A 78 10.82 -54.96 -32.97
CA TRP A 78 9.93 -55.89 -32.26
C TRP A 78 9.86 -57.21 -32.98
N ALA A 79 9.80 -58.32 -32.24
CA ALA A 79 9.80 -59.66 -32.83
C ALA A 79 8.54 -59.91 -33.72
N SER A 80 7.38 -59.42 -33.28
CA SER A 80 6.09 -59.67 -33.96
C SER A 80 5.64 -58.55 -34.90
N LEU A 81 6.12 -57.29 -34.69
CA LEU A 81 5.64 -56.11 -35.43
C LEU A 81 6.75 -55.49 -36.30
N GLY A 82 7.95 -56.10 -36.37
CA GLY A 82 9.07 -55.57 -37.14
C GLY A 82 9.65 -54.28 -36.54
N THR A 83 10.29 -53.45 -37.37
CA THR A 83 10.87 -52.17 -36.91
C THR A 83 9.83 -51.10 -36.92
N GLN A 84 9.60 -50.50 -35.73
CA GLN A 84 8.68 -49.40 -35.53
C GLN A 84 9.46 -48.11 -35.16
N HIS A 85 9.06 -46.98 -35.75
CA HIS A 85 9.60 -45.65 -35.38
C HIS A 85 8.69 -45.04 -34.36
N LEU A 86 9.16 -44.95 -33.09
CA LEU A 86 8.37 -44.46 -31.95
C LEU A 86 8.87 -43.12 -31.50
N PRO A 87 7.98 -42.18 -31.14
CA PRO A 87 8.38 -40.94 -30.52
C PRO A 87 8.80 -41.21 -29.06
N VAL A 88 10.00 -40.78 -28.67
CA VAL A 88 10.57 -41.06 -27.33
C VAL A 88 10.66 -39.85 -26.46
N ARG A 89 10.83 -38.66 -27.05
CA ARG A 89 10.93 -37.38 -26.35
C ARG A 89 10.35 -36.28 -27.22
N ALA A 90 9.65 -35.34 -26.58
CA ALA A 90 9.29 -34.06 -27.18
C ALA A 90 9.96 -32.94 -26.38
N GLN A 91 10.24 -31.80 -27.01
CA GLN A 91 10.76 -30.63 -26.32
C GLN A 91 10.28 -29.34 -26.99
N LEU A 92 10.06 -28.31 -26.14
CA LEU A 92 9.86 -26.94 -26.55
C LEU A 92 11.13 -26.16 -26.19
N VAL A 93 11.59 -25.28 -27.08
CA VAL A 93 12.76 -24.42 -26.87
C VAL A 93 12.36 -22.96 -26.99
N GLY A 94 12.69 -22.20 -25.97
CA GLY A 94 12.34 -20.80 -25.86
C GLY A 94 10.96 -20.54 -25.24
N ALA A 95 10.82 -19.39 -24.61
CA ALA A 95 9.59 -18.94 -23.99
C ALA A 95 8.43 -18.83 -24.99
N ASP A 96 8.69 -18.40 -26.24
CA ASP A 96 7.69 -18.30 -27.31
C ASP A 96 7.03 -19.64 -27.62
N ALA A 97 7.84 -20.68 -27.78
CA ALA A 97 7.36 -22.04 -28.03
C ALA A 97 6.54 -22.58 -26.84
N ILE A 98 7.00 -22.33 -25.63
CA ILE A 98 6.31 -22.75 -24.40
C ILE A 98 5.00 -21.99 -24.23
N ALA A 99 4.99 -20.66 -24.44
CA ALA A 99 3.78 -19.84 -24.38
C ALA A 99 2.76 -20.22 -25.45
N SER A 100 3.22 -20.51 -26.67
CA SER A 100 2.38 -20.98 -27.76
C SER A 100 1.71 -22.32 -27.42
N ALA A 101 2.50 -23.29 -26.97
CA ALA A 101 1.99 -24.59 -26.54
C ALA A 101 1.03 -24.50 -25.33
N ALA A 102 1.22 -23.50 -24.47
CA ALA A 102 0.36 -23.19 -23.33
C ALA A 102 -0.93 -22.45 -23.73
N GLY A 103 -1.13 -22.07 -24.99
CA GLY A 103 -2.24 -21.22 -25.44
C GLY A 103 -2.14 -19.78 -24.91
N ARG A 104 -0.93 -19.28 -24.63
CA ARG A 104 -0.65 -17.98 -24.02
C ARG A 104 0.25 -17.06 -24.88
N ALA A 105 0.34 -17.32 -26.18
CA ALA A 105 1.21 -16.56 -27.09
C ALA A 105 0.91 -15.04 -27.08
N GLY A 106 -0.39 -14.65 -27.09
CA GLY A 106 -0.77 -13.22 -27.04
C GLY A 106 -0.38 -12.55 -25.72
N HIS A 107 -0.64 -13.21 -24.60
CA HIS A 107 -0.23 -12.71 -23.27
C HIS A 107 1.29 -12.60 -23.16
N TRP A 108 2.03 -13.56 -23.69
CA TRP A 108 3.49 -13.51 -23.73
C TRP A 108 4.02 -12.35 -24.58
N GLY A 109 3.42 -12.13 -25.74
CA GLY A 109 3.78 -11.00 -26.61
C GLY A 109 3.61 -9.65 -25.90
N LEU A 110 2.49 -9.46 -25.19
CA LEU A 110 2.26 -8.26 -24.37
C LEU A 110 3.27 -8.14 -23.22
N ALA A 111 3.48 -9.22 -22.46
CA ALA A 111 4.40 -9.21 -21.33
C ALA A 111 5.84 -8.89 -21.78
N SER A 112 6.30 -9.51 -22.87
CA SER A 112 7.62 -9.29 -23.43
C SER A 112 7.82 -7.86 -23.95
N SER A 113 6.87 -7.35 -24.73
CA SER A 113 6.94 -5.99 -25.28
C SER A 113 6.89 -4.91 -24.19
N ARG A 114 6.02 -5.06 -23.19
CA ARG A 114 5.93 -4.11 -22.06
C ARG A 114 7.17 -4.16 -21.17
N ALA A 115 7.74 -5.35 -20.97
CA ALA A 115 8.98 -5.53 -20.22
C ALA A 115 10.17 -4.86 -20.92
N GLU A 116 10.27 -5.00 -22.25
CA GLU A 116 11.28 -4.34 -23.07
C GLU A 116 11.17 -2.81 -22.98
N MET A 117 9.98 -2.25 -23.15
CA MET A 117 9.73 -0.81 -23.01
C MET A 117 10.15 -0.26 -21.64
N ILE A 118 9.85 -1.00 -20.56
CA ILE A 118 10.24 -0.58 -19.20
C ILE A 118 11.77 -0.71 -19.04
N ALA A 119 12.38 -1.76 -19.54
CA ALA A 119 13.82 -1.98 -19.45
C ALA A 119 14.59 -0.88 -20.18
N GLU A 120 14.21 -0.54 -21.42
CA GLU A 120 14.77 0.57 -22.18
C GLU A 120 14.67 1.91 -21.45
N MET A 121 13.50 2.20 -20.85
CA MET A 121 13.33 3.39 -20.03
C MET A 121 14.29 3.40 -18.84
N LEU A 122 14.41 2.30 -18.10
CA LEU A 122 15.30 2.21 -16.93
C LEU A 122 16.78 2.35 -17.32
N GLU A 123 17.19 1.77 -18.43
CA GLU A 123 18.55 1.90 -18.98
C GLU A 123 18.84 3.36 -19.37
N ALA A 124 17.91 4.02 -20.07
CA ALA A 124 18.05 5.43 -20.45
C ALA A 124 18.17 6.38 -19.25
N LEU A 125 17.61 6.00 -18.10
CA LEU A 125 17.68 6.76 -16.85
C LEU A 125 18.94 6.48 -16.02
N GLY A 126 19.84 5.62 -16.53
CA GLY A 126 21.09 5.27 -15.84
C GLY A 126 20.92 4.19 -14.76
N GLY A 127 19.83 3.47 -14.78
CA GLY A 127 19.66 2.23 -14.05
C GLY A 127 20.74 1.24 -14.52
N GLY A 128 21.78 1.02 -13.68
CA GLY A 128 22.99 0.31 -14.06
C GLY A 128 22.75 -1.10 -14.60
N PRO A 129 23.75 -1.66 -15.31
CA PRO A 129 23.65 -2.98 -15.89
C PRO A 129 23.42 -4.04 -14.81
N PRO A 130 22.74 -5.15 -15.11
CA PRO A 130 22.52 -6.25 -14.17
C PRO A 130 23.86 -6.85 -13.78
N GLY A 131 24.30 -6.73 -12.54
CA GLY A 131 25.55 -7.40 -12.21
C GLY A 131 26.20 -7.26 -10.86
N LEU A 132 25.64 -6.55 -9.87
CA LEU A 132 26.18 -6.60 -8.51
C LEU A 132 25.09 -7.09 -7.54
N PRO A 133 25.36 -8.12 -6.72
CA PRO A 133 24.41 -8.57 -5.69
C PRO A 133 24.14 -7.44 -4.69
N GLY A 134 22.85 -7.05 -4.56
CA GLY A 134 22.41 -6.02 -3.61
C GLY A 134 22.02 -4.66 -4.22
N GLN A 135 22.17 -4.46 -5.53
CA GLN A 135 21.56 -3.35 -6.25
C GLN A 135 20.41 -3.93 -7.08
N GLY A 136 19.17 -3.66 -6.71
CA GLY A 136 17.99 -4.12 -7.42
C GLY A 136 18.00 -3.63 -8.87
N GLY A 137 18.52 -4.44 -9.78
CA GLY A 137 18.73 -4.11 -11.18
C GLY A 137 17.41 -3.90 -11.93
N ALA A 138 17.47 -3.29 -13.12
CA ALA A 138 16.32 -3.07 -14.00
C ALA A 138 15.52 -4.38 -14.22
N ALA A 139 16.20 -5.50 -14.48
CA ALA A 139 15.56 -6.80 -14.66
C ALA A 139 14.75 -7.26 -13.44
N GLU A 140 15.25 -7.06 -12.22
CA GLU A 140 14.54 -7.43 -11.00
C GLU A 140 13.29 -6.53 -10.79
N ALA A 141 13.39 -5.24 -11.09
CA ALA A 141 12.28 -4.33 -11.03
C ALA A 141 11.20 -4.68 -12.06
N VAL A 142 11.59 -4.99 -13.30
CA VAL A 142 10.68 -5.47 -14.35
C VAL A 142 9.99 -6.76 -13.92
N ALA A 143 10.73 -7.78 -13.45
CA ALA A 143 10.15 -9.04 -12.99
C ALA A 143 9.12 -8.84 -11.86
N ALA A 144 9.36 -7.88 -10.96
CA ALA A 144 8.48 -7.60 -9.84
C ALA A 144 7.16 -6.90 -10.23
N VAL A 145 7.09 -6.25 -11.40
CA VAL A 145 5.91 -5.46 -11.79
C VAL A 145 5.20 -5.99 -13.02
N ILE A 146 5.85 -6.77 -13.88
CA ILE A 146 5.31 -7.16 -15.18
C ILE A 146 3.98 -7.91 -15.09
N SER A 147 3.76 -8.69 -14.03
CA SER A 147 2.50 -9.41 -13.81
C SER A 147 1.30 -8.49 -13.60
N GLU A 148 1.53 -7.26 -13.16
CA GLU A 148 0.50 -6.24 -13.01
C GLU A 148 0.43 -5.37 -14.27
N VAL A 149 1.58 -5.01 -14.82
CA VAL A 149 1.66 -4.13 -16.00
C VAL A 149 1.09 -4.81 -17.25
N VAL A 150 1.17 -6.13 -17.37
CA VAL A 150 0.58 -6.88 -18.49
C VAL A 150 -0.93 -6.75 -18.59
N GLU A 151 -1.60 -6.40 -17.49
CA GLU A 151 -3.06 -6.21 -17.42
C GLU A 151 -3.48 -4.73 -17.63
N TYR A 152 -2.53 -3.81 -17.79
CA TYR A 152 -2.85 -2.39 -18.00
C TYR A 152 -3.33 -2.15 -19.44
N GLU A 153 -4.12 -1.10 -19.62
CA GLU A 153 -4.39 -0.55 -20.96
C GLU A 153 -3.10 0.11 -21.51
N ASP A 154 -2.96 0.18 -22.82
CA ASP A 154 -1.75 0.72 -23.45
C ASP A 154 -1.47 2.17 -23.04
N ASP A 155 -2.50 3.00 -22.95
CA ASP A 155 -2.41 4.37 -22.44
C ASP A 155 -1.85 4.46 -21.01
N ASP A 156 -2.17 3.48 -20.15
CA ASP A 156 -1.68 3.45 -18.76
C ASP A 156 -0.21 3.01 -18.72
N VAL A 157 0.23 2.16 -19.65
CA VAL A 157 1.65 1.81 -19.80
C VAL A 157 2.46 3.01 -20.30
N GLU A 158 1.97 3.74 -21.29
CA GLU A 158 2.63 4.97 -21.78
C GLU A 158 2.74 6.01 -20.66
N ARG A 159 1.66 6.24 -19.90
CA ARG A 159 1.68 7.14 -18.73
C ARG A 159 2.65 6.68 -17.66
N LEU A 160 2.74 5.38 -17.41
CA LEU A 160 3.67 4.81 -16.44
C LEU A 160 5.12 5.12 -16.83
N VAL A 161 5.48 4.86 -18.06
CA VAL A 161 6.83 5.14 -18.58
C VAL A 161 7.14 6.64 -18.50
N ALA A 162 6.20 7.50 -18.96
CA ALA A 162 6.36 8.94 -18.88
C ALA A 162 6.47 9.44 -17.43
N ALA A 163 5.66 8.90 -16.51
CA ALA A 163 5.67 9.28 -15.08
C ALA A 163 6.99 8.92 -14.42
N VAL A 164 7.45 7.68 -14.58
CA VAL A 164 8.72 7.23 -13.99
C VAL A 164 9.88 8.02 -14.59
N GLY A 165 9.92 8.21 -15.91
CA GLY A 165 10.94 8.99 -16.61
C GLY A 165 11.03 10.43 -16.10
N TRP A 166 9.88 11.10 -15.99
CA TRP A 166 9.84 12.48 -15.50
C TRP A 166 10.27 12.58 -14.02
N LEU A 167 9.71 11.73 -13.16
CA LEU A 167 10.03 11.73 -11.72
C LEU A 167 11.51 11.38 -11.44
N ALA A 168 12.10 10.47 -12.22
CA ALA A 168 13.50 10.13 -12.11
C ALA A 168 14.41 11.32 -12.46
N SER A 169 14.05 12.06 -13.51
CA SER A 169 14.80 13.24 -13.97
C SER A 169 14.61 14.49 -13.08
N HIS A 170 13.57 14.49 -12.22
CA HIS A 170 13.23 15.63 -11.36
C HIS A 170 13.04 15.20 -9.89
N PRO A 171 14.10 14.70 -9.23
CA PRO A 171 14.00 14.08 -7.90
C PRO A 171 13.57 15.04 -6.77
N ALA A 172 13.66 16.34 -7.01
CA ALA A 172 13.28 17.38 -6.04
C ALA A 172 12.49 18.50 -6.74
N SER A 173 11.50 18.15 -7.55
CA SER A 173 10.72 19.10 -8.35
C SER A 173 9.96 20.14 -7.51
N GLY A 174 9.47 19.74 -6.33
CA GLY A 174 8.69 20.61 -5.46
C GLY A 174 7.35 21.09 -6.01
N ILE A 175 6.90 20.53 -7.15
CA ILE A 175 5.59 20.83 -7.72
C ILE A 175 4.51 19.89 -7.18
N TYR A 176 3.25 20.30 -7.27
CA TYR A 176 2.14 19.41 -6.98
C TYR A 176 1.93 18.40 -8.10
N LEU A 177 1.41 17.23 -7.77
CA LEU A 177 1.08 16.18 -8.75
C LEU A 177 0.27 16.71 -9.94
N ARG A 178 -0.68 17.62 -9.72
CA ARG A 178 -1.51 18.24 -10.76
C ARG A 178 -0.71 19.04 -11.80
N GLN A 179 0.51 19.43 -11.45
CA GLN A 179 1.40 20.23 -12.32
C GLN A 179 2.34 19.35 -13.17
N LEU A 180 2.29 18.02 -13.03
CA LEU A 180 3.06 17.12 -13.87
C LEU A 180 2.64 17.29 -15.35
N PRO A 181 3.59 17.45 -16.28
CA PRO A 181 3.28 17.65 -17.68
C PRO A 181 2.98 16.32 -18.41
N ILE A 182 2.11 15.50 -17.83
CA ILE A 182 1.74 14.18 -18.34
C ILE A 182 0.22 14.12 -18.46
N ALA A 183 -0.25 13.99 -19.69
CA ALA A 183 -1.68 13.93 -19.96
C ALA A 183 -2.34 12.70 -19.31
N GLY A 184 -3.50 12.90 -18.68
CA GLY A 184 -4.27 11.84 -18.06
C GLY A 184 -3.73 11.33 -16.71
N LEU A 185 -2.62 11.89 -16.21
CA LEU A 185 -2.09 11.54 -14.88
C LEU A 185 -2.75 12.41 -13.80
N ASP A 186 -3.52 11.78 -12.94
CA ASP A 186 -4.17 12.41 -11.79
C ASP A 186 -3.85 11.65 -10.49
N THR A 187 -4.38 12.14 -9.37
CA THR A 187 -4.16 11.53 -8.05
C THR A 187 -4.68 10.09 -8.00
N LYS A 188 -5.84 9.81 -8.59
CA LYS A 188 -6.45 8.47 -8.58
C LYS A 188 -5.64 7.49 -9.44
N TRP A 189 -5.11 7.98 -10.57
CA TRP A 189 -4.21 7.19 -11.40
C TRP A 189 -2.94 6.82 -10.63
N LEU A 190 -2.29 7.79 -9.97
CA LEU A 190 -1.08 7.54 -9.19
C LEU A 190 -1.36 6.61 -7.99
N GLU A 191 -2.46 6.77 -7.29
CA GLU A 191 -2.86 5.87 -6.19
C GLU A 191 -3.04 4.43 -6.68
N ARG A 192 -3.69 4.23 -7.82
CA ARG A 192 -3.91 2.90 -8.41
C ARG A 192 -2.60 2.23 -8.82
N HIS A 193 -1.68 2.97 -9.43
CA HIS A 193 -0.42 2.45 -9.99
C HIS A 193 0.79 2.68 -9.06
N ARG A 194 0.54 3.15 -7.84
CA ARG A 194 1.56 3.60 -6.89
C ARG A 194 2.67 2.58 -6.64
N ARG A 195 2.31 1.32 -6.46
CA ARG A 195 3.27 0.24 -6.19
C ARG A 195 4.28 0.09 -7.33
N VAL A 196 3.77 0.10 -8.56
CA VAL A 196 4.58 -0.04 -9.77
C VAL A 196 5.47 1.17 -9.97
N VAL A 197 4.90 2.38 -9.88
CA VAL A 197 5.65 3.64 -10.00
C VAL A 197 6.81 3.70 -9.00
N LEU A 198 6.57 3.42 -7.72
CA LEU A 198 7.60 3.46 -6.69
C LEU A 198 8.68 2.40 -6.89
N ARG A 199 8.31 1.20 -7.36
CA ARG A 199 9.28 0.13 -7.64
C ARG A 199 10.19 0.49 -8.81
N LEU A 200 9.63 0.97 -9.91
CA LEU A 200 10.40 1.37 -11.10
C LEU A 200 11.24 2.62 -10.85
N LEU A 201 10.69 3.60 -10.15
CA LEU A 201 11.44 4.80 -9.78
C LEU A 201 12.61 4.48 -8.84
N GLY A 202 12.43 3.53 -7.91
CA GLY A 202 13.51 3.01 -7.08
C GLY A 202 14.65 2.46 -7.91
N ALA A 203 14.34 1.58 -8.86
CA ALA A 203 15.32 1.00 -9.77
C ALA A 203 16.02 2.07 -10.63
N ALA A 204 15.25 3.06 -11.16
CA ALA A 204 15.81 4.17 -11.93
C ALA A 204 16.80 5.03 -11.12
N ARG A 205 16.66 5.09 -9.80
CA ARG A 205 17.54 5.84 -8.87
C ARG A 205 18.62 4.97 -8.21
N GLY A 206 18.78 3.72 -8.66
CA GLY A 206 19.80 2.81 -8.12
C GLY A 206 19.48 2.20 -6.76
N GLY A 207 18.20 2.20 -6.34
CA GLY A 207 17.73 1.61 -5.09
C GLY A 207 16.63 0.56 -5.29
N ASP A 208 16.27 -0.18 -4.23
CA ASP A 208 15.28 -1.26 -4.33
C ASP A 208 13.84 -0.77 -4.31
N ARG A 209 13.52 0.16 -3.41
CA ARG A 209 12.15 0.66 -3.23
C ARG A 209 12.16 2.04 -2.58
N LEU A 210 11.35 2.94 -3.14
CA LEU A 210 11.12 4.26 -2.59
C LEU A 210 9.80 4.30 -1.80
N VAL A 211 9.70 5.26 -0.89
CA VAL A 211 8.44 5.66 -0.26
C VAL A 211 7.89 6.90 -0.98
N GLU A 212 6.60 7.18 -0.81
CA GLU A 212 5.92 8.29 -1.51
C GLU A 212 6.54 9.66 -1.23
N SER A 213 7.12 9.86 -0.04
CA SER A 213 7.83 11.10 0.29
C SER A 213 9.04 11.37 -0.60
N GLU A 214 9.55 10.33 -1.28
CA GLU A 214 10.73 10.41 -2.13
C GLU A 214 10.39 10.64 -3.61
N LEU A 215 9.09 10.81 -3.95
CA LEU A 215 8.68 11.21 -5.31
C LEU A 215 9.19 12.60 -5.71
N GLY A 216 9.62 13.42 -4.76
CA GLY A 216 10.05 14.81 -5.01
C GLY A 216 8.89 15.76 -5.30
N LEU A 217 7.66 15.30 -5.10
CA LEU A 217 6.45 16.10 -5.29
C LEU A 217 6.06 16.83 -4.02
N ARG A 218 5.47 18.00 -4.20
CA ARG A 218 4.85 18.76 -3.11
C ARG A 218 3.57 18.08 -2.65
N ARG A 219 3.43 17.88 -1.36
CA ARG A 219 2.20 17.38 -0.73
C ARG A 219 1.27 18.52 -0.38
N ALA A 220 -0.03 18.23 -0.33
CA ALA A 220 -0.98 19.15 0.30
C ALA A 220 -0.51 19.45 1.73
N PRO A 221 -0.54 20.71 2.16
CA PRO A 221 -0.15 21.07 3.52
C PRO A 221 -1.07 20.39 4.53
N THR A 222 -0.54 20.00 5.67
CA THR A 222 -1.36 19.59 6.80
C THR A 222 -2.12 20.79 7.32
N THR A 223 -3.45 20.73 7.31
CA THR A 223 -4.30 21.80 7.85
C THR A 223 -4.68 21.51 9.29
N VAL A 224 -4.90 22.59 10.05
CA VAL A 224 -5.48 22.55 11.37
C VAL A 224 -6.60 23.60 11.45
N ARG A 225 -7.72 23.24 12.09
CA ARG A 225 -8.82 24.16 12.35
C ARG A 225 -8.74 24.65 13.78
N VAL A 226 -8.77 25.95 13.93
CA VAL A 226 -8.76 26.64 15.23
C VAL A 226 -9.96 27.55 15.36
N ARG A 227 -10.51 27.65 16.56
CA ARG A 227 -11.56 28.61 16.92
C ARG A 227 -11.01 29.52 17.99
N ILE A 228 -11.04 30.82 17.71
CA ILE A 228 -10.52 31.87 18.57
C ILE A 228 -11.63 32.27 19.52
N LEU A 229 -11.54 31.82 20.76
CA LEU A 229 -12.58 32.08 21.78
C LEU A 229 -12.45 33.48 22.39
N ASP A 230 -11.24 34.05 22.32
CA ASP A 230 -10.99 35.44 22.74
C ASP A 230 -11.03 36.36 21.51
N PRO A 231 -12.03 37.31 21.45
CA PRO A 231 -12.09 38.28 20.36
C PRO A 231 -10.83 39.11 20.16
N ASP A 232 -10.09 39.39 21.22
CA ASP A 232 -8.85 40.20 21.16
C ASP A 232 -7.65 39.44 20.51
N LEU A 233 -7.77 38.13 20.36
CA LEU A 233 -6.81 37.30 19.64
C LEU A 233 -7.16 37.13 18.17
N ALA A 234 -8.35 37.54 17.73
CA ALA A 234 -8.85 37.33 16.38
C ALA A 234 -8.18 38.25 15.37
N ALA A 235 -7.38 37.68 14.46
CA ALA A 235 -6.76 38.41 13.38
C ALA A 235 -7.84 38.79 12.33
N GLY A 236 -7.99 40.08 12.07
CA GLY A 236 -8.97 40.57 11.09
C GLY A 236 -10.45 40.18 11.39
N GLY A 237 -10.77 39.86 12.65
CA GLY A 237 -12.10 39.45 13.06
C GLY A 237 -12.49 38.01 12.74
N LEU A 238 -11.61 37.22 12.15
CA LEU A 238 -11.84 35.80 11.86
C LEU A 238 -11.71 34.96 13.14
N ARG A 239 -12.77 34.24 13.48
CA ARG A 239 -12.85 33.47 14.73
C ARG A 239 -12.82 31.96 14.54
N ASP A 240 -13.10 31.45 13.35
CA ASP A 240 -13.03 30.03 12.99
C ASP A 240 -12.24 29.95 11.71
N VAL A 241 -11.04 29.37 11.79
CA VAL A 241 -10.06 29.37 10.71
C VAL A 241 -9.49 27.98 10.53
N GLU A 242 -9.53 27.47 9.30
CA GLU A 242 -8.77 26.28 8.88
C GLU A 242 -7.72 26.71 7.88
N ALA A 243 -6.46 26.45 8.19
CA ALA A 243 -5.34 26.80 7.34
C ALA A 243 -4.16 25.81 7.54
N PRO A 244 -3.12 25.88 6.69
CA PRO A 244 -1.89 25.15 6.90
C PRO A 244 -1.34 25.35 8.32
N VAL A 245 -0.87 24.26 8.94
CA VAL A 245 -0.41 24.29 10.34
C VAL A 245 0.74 25.29 10.53
N GLU A 246 1.59 25.46 9.53
CA GLU A 246 2.70 26.44 9.54
C GLU A 246 2.19 27.89 9.58
N GLU A 247 1.07 28.16 8.95
CA GLU A 247 0.44 29.49 8.95
C GLU A 247 -0.22 29.77 10.30
N ILE A 248 -1.01 28.82 10.78
CA ILE A 248 -1.63 28.90 12.11
C ILE A 248 -0.56 29.01 13.21
N SER A 249 0.56 28.28 13.07
CA SER A 249 1.67 28.32 14.03
C SER A 249 2.31 29.71 14.17
N ARG A 250 2.25 30.53 13.14
CA ARG A 250 2.81 31.91 13.15
C ARG A 250 1.86 32.95 13.76
N MET A 251 0.56 32.67 13.83
CA MET A 251 -0.45 33.67 14.21
C MET A 251 -0.22 34.31 15.59
N TRP A 252 0.26 33.52 16.55
CA TRP A 252 0.44 33.97 17.95
C TRP A 252 1.82 33.66 18.50
N ALA A 253 2.83 33.63 17.66
CA ALA A 253 4.20 33.31 18.08
C ALA A 253 4.69 34.24 19.22
N ASP A 254 4.34 35.53 19.14
CA ASP A 254 4.73 36.55 20.12
C ASP A 254 3.88 36.56 21.41
N ARG A 255 2.78 35.81 21.44
CA ARG A 255 1.81 35.77 22.54
C ARG A 255 1.68 34.39 23.18
N ALA A 256 2.54 33.45 22.84
CA ALA A 256 2.42 32.05 23.22
C ALA A 256 2.22 31.85 24.74
N GLY A 257 3.00 32.45 25.61
CA GLY A 257 2.90 32.32 27.07
C GLY A 257 1.65 32.97 27.70
N PHE A 258 0.85 33.65 26.89
CA PHE A 258 -0.39 34.29 27.33
C PHE A 258 -1.66 33.51 26.96
N ILE A 259 -1.54 32.56 26.06
CA ILE A 259 -2.67 31.82 25.47
C ILE A 259 -2.94 30.51 26.24
N ASP A 260 -4.22 30.22 26.44
CA ASP A 260 -4.72 28.92 26.85
C ASP A 260 -5.20 28.13 25.63
N VAL A 261 -4.94 26.85 25.57
CA VAL A 261 -5.30 25.98 24.47
C VAL A 261 -6.30 24.92 24.92
N VAL A 262 -7.40 24.80 24.19
CA VAL A 262 -8.42 23.76 24.39
C VAL A 262 -8.46 22.88 23.15
N ALA A 263 -7.85 21.71 23.20
CA ALA A 263 -7.95 20.72 22.13
C ALA A 263 -9.15 19.80 22.40
N VAL A 264 -10.08 19.70 21.47
CA VAL A 264 -11.25 18.81 21.57
C VAL A 264 -11.37 17.91 20.35
N GLU A 265 -11.79 16.70 20.58
CA GLU A 265 -11.91 15.69 19.51
C GLU A 265 -13.15 15.91 18.65
N ASN A 266 -14.29 16.10 19.30
CA ASN A 266 -15.59 16.18 18.67
C ASN A 266 -15.85 17.55 18.04
N LEU A 267 -16.36 17.58 16.79
CA LEU A 267 -16.64 18.81 16.07
C LEU A 267 -17.80 19.60 16.67
N ALA A 268 -18.86 18.94 17.13
CA ALA A 268 -20.01 19.65 17.74
C ALA A 268 -19.59 20.32 19.05
N THR A 269 -18.79 19.63 19.87
CA THR A 269 -18.18 20.22 21.07
C THR A 269 -17.30 21.41 20.73
N PHE A 270 -16.43 21.29 19.72
CA PHE A 270 -15.57 22.38 19.25
C PHE A 270 -16.38 23.64 18.84
N LEU A 271 -17.45 23.44 18.10
CA LEU A 271 -18.32 24.53 17.62
C LEU A 271 -19.17 25.15 18.74
N ALA A 272 -19.49 24.38 19.78
CA ALA A 272 -20.31 24.82 20.90
C ALA A 272 -19.51 25.61 21.97
N LEU A 273 -18.17 25.58 21.95
CA LEU A 273 -17.35 26.30 22.91
C LEU A 273 -17.66 27.80 22.86
N GLU A 274 -17.91 28.40 24.02
CA GLU A 274 -18.25 29.81 24.18
C GLU A 274 -17.01 30.72 24.24
N GLU A 275 -17.24 32.03 24.17
CA GLU A 275 -16.17 33.02 24.31
C GLU A 275 -15.47 32.90 25.66
N ARG A 276 -14.14 32.94 25.58
CA ARG A 276 -13.28 32.83 26.76
C ARG A 276 -12.00 33.63 26.57
N PRO A 277 -11.67 34.55 27.51
CA PRO A 277 -10.43 35.31 27.41
C PRO A 277 -9.16 34.43 27.26
N ARG A 278 -8.23 34.88 26.45
CA ARG A 278 -6.94 34.28 26.21
C ARG A 278 -6.99 32.84 25.62
N THR A 279 -8.14 32.38 25.14
CA THR A 279 -8.33 30.99 24.79
C THR A 279 -8.48 30.77 23.29
N VAL A 280 -7.77 29.77 22.79
CA VAL A 280 -7.89 29.24 21.43
C VAL A 280 -8.26 27.76 21.50
N ALA A 281 -9.33 27.39 20.83
CA ALA A 281 -9.69 25.99 20.66
C ALA A 281 -9.05 25.41 19.41
N VAL A 282 -8.62 24.16 19.49
CA VAL A 282 -8.06 23.37 18.38
C VAL A 282 -8.96 22.16 18.15
N TRP A 283 -9.43 21.99 16.92
CA TRP A 283 -10.17 20.78 16.59
C TRP A 283 -9.23 19.61 16.34
N GLY A 284 -9.38 18.58 17.18
CA GLY A 284 -8.52 17.40 17.16
C GLY A 284 -8.74 16.48 15.98
N ALA A 285 -9.98 16.39 15.48
CA ALA A 285 -10.35 15.48 14.37
C ALA A 285 -9.80 14.05 14.56
N GLY A 286 -10.08 13.45 15.71
CA GLY A 286 -9.57 12.11 16.08
C GLY A 286 -8.06 12.11 16.27
N SER A 287 -7.40 11.08 15.75
CA SER A 287 -5.94 10.91 15.88
C SER A 287 -5.08 11.97 15.19
N LYS A 288 -5.67 12.85 14.35
CA LYS A 288 -4.95 13.94 13.67
C LYS A 288 -4.30 14.89 14.66
N VAL A 289 -4.92 15.12 15.81
CA VAL A 289 -4.40 15.99 16.89
C VAL A 289 -3.00 15.58 17.37
N ILE A 290 -2.68 14.30 17.38
CA ILE A 290 -1.37 13.75 17.78
C ILE A 290 -0.23 14.34 16.93
N HIS A 291 -0.52 14.65 15.67
CA HIS A 291 0.46 15.14 14.70
C HIS A 291 0.37 16.66 14.49
N THR A 292 -0.79 17.28 14.68
CA THR A 292 -0.98 18.69 14.39
C THR A 292 -0.70 19.60 15.60
N LEU A 293 -1.20 19.25 16.79
CA LEU A 293 -1.02 20.06 17.99
C LEU A 293 0.45 20.31 18.34
N PRO A 294 1.37 19.30 18.27
CA PRO A 294 2.78 19.53 18.53
C PRO A 294 3.49 20.44 17.51
N LEU A 295 2.93 20.66 16.34
CA LEU A 295 3.49 21.55 15.32
C LEU A 295 3.12 23.03 15.54
N LEU A 296 2.15 23.31 16.38
CA LEU A 296 1.78 24.68 16.74
C LEU A 296 2.76 25.22 17.78
N SER A 297 3.67 26.09 17.35
CA SER A 297 4.76 26.62 18.21
C SER A 297 4.22 27.32 19.45
N TRP A 298 3.17 28.13 19.29
CA TRP A 298 2.52 28.83 20.41
C TRP A 298 1.82 27.89 21.39
N ALA A 299 1.28 26.75 20.92
CA ALA A 299 0.66 25.76 21.80
C ALA A 299 1.69 25.09 22.73
N ARG A 300 2.92 24.88 22.26
CA ARG A 300 4.00 24.33 23.10
C ARG A 300 4.43 25.24 24.24
N HIS A 301 4.22 26.53 24.08
CA HIS A 301 4.60 27.56 25.05
C HIS A 301 3.36 28.21 25.68
N ALA A 302 2.17 27.63 25.45
CA ALA A 302 0.93 28.12 26.01
C ALA A 302 0.94 28.10 27.54
N ARG A 303 0.18 28.99 28.16
CA ARG A 303 0.04 29.04 29.62
C ARG A 303 -0.54 27.72 30.15
N ARG A 304 -1.55 27.21 29.46
CA ARG A 304 -2.16 25.90 29.73
C ARG A 304 -2.59 25.25 28.41
N VAL A 305 -2.51 23.94 28.36
CA VAL A 305 -3.03 23.13 27.26
C VAL A 305 -3.87 22.02 27.85
N VAL A 306 -5.14 21.99 27.50
CA VAL A 306 -6.06 20.95 27.91
C VAL A 306 -6.51 20.15 26.71
N TYR A 307 -6.79 18.88 26.92
CA TYR A 307 -7.35 17.97 25.94
C TYR A 307 -8.60 17.29 26.47
N TRP A 308 -9.66 17.32 25.68
CA TRP A 308 -10.91 16.64 25.97
C TRP A 308 -11.28 15.77 24.75
N GLY A 309 -11.20 14.46 24.91
CA GLY A 309 -11.57 13.44 23.93
C GLY A 309 -12.69 12.55 24.45
N ASP A 310 -13.08 11.56 23.65
CA ASP A 310 -14.02 10.54 24.06
C ASP A 310 -13.40 9.57 25.07
N LEU A 311 -14.19 9.10 26.03
CA LEU A 311 -13.81 8.05 26.96
C LEU A 311 -14.11 6.67 26.34
N ASP A 312 -13.29 6.28 25.38
CA ASP A 312 -13.28 4.97 24.76
C ASP A 312 -11.85 4.48 24.51
N ALA A 313 -11.71 3.30 23.91
CA ALA A 313 -10.38 2.70 23.68
C ALA A 313 -9.51 3.54 22.76
N ASP A 314 -10.06 4.18 21.73
CA ASP A 314 -9.31 4.99 20.78
C ASP A 314 -8.96 6.37 21.37
N GLY A 315 -9.89 7.05 22.05
CA GLY A 315 -9.65 8.31 22.74
C GLY A 315 -8.56 8.22 23.82
N MET A 316 -8.52 7.11 24.57
CA MET A 316 -7.47 6.86 25.58
C MET A 316 -6.10 6.58 24.92
N ARG A 317 -6.04 5.95 23.76
CA ARG A 317 -4.78 5.79 22.99
C ARG A 317 -4.31 7.13 22.40
N ILE A 318 -5.24 7.95 21.91
CA ILE A 318 -4.93 9.31 21.45
C ILE A 318 -4.35 10.12 22.59
N LEU A 319 -4.99 10.11 23.77
CA LEU A 319 -4.51 10.81 24.97
C LEU A 319 -3.09 10.35 25.36
N ALA A 320 -2.85 9.04 25.43
CA ALA A 320 -1.53 8.50 25.76
C ALA A 320 -0.44 8.99 24.77
N SER A 321 -0.75 8.93 23.46
CA SER A 321 0.15 9.43 22.42
C SER A 321 0.38 10.94 22.50
N LEU A 322 -0.64 11.71 22.89
CA LEU A 322 -0.52 13.15 23.11
C LEU A 322 0.37 13.46 24.30
N ILE A 323 0.18 12.79 25.44
CA ILE A 323 1.02 12.98 26.63
C ILE A 323 2.51 12.77 26.34
N GLN A 324 2.81 11.73 25.55
CA GLN A 324 4.21 11.44 25.14
C GLN A 324 4.81 12.54 24.25
N ARG A 325 4.00 13.09 23.32
CA ARG A 325 4.47 14.07 22.33
C ARG A 325 4.35 15.52 22.81
N PHE A 326 3.47 15.76 23.74
CA PHE A 326 3.15 17.08 24.29
C PHE A 326 3.11 17.03 25.82
N PRO A 327 4.28 16.99 26.48
CA PRO A 327 4.37 16.99 27.93
C PRO A 327 3.68 18.23 28.54
N GLY A 328 2.89 18.03 29.58
CA GLY A 328 2.15 19.10 30.26
C GLY A 328 0.72 19.30 29.75
N ILE A 329 0.24 18.50 28.77
CA ILE A 329 -1.17 18.50 28.41
C ILE A 329 -2.02 17.94 29.57
N VAL A 330 -3.11 18.61 29.90
CA VAL A 330 -4.02 18.22 30.98
C VAL A 330 -5.28 17.58 30.39
N PRO A 331 -5.53 16.29 30.64
CA PRO A 331 -6.78 15.67 30.21
C PRO A 331 -7.97 16.20 31.03
N VAL A 332 -9.08 16.48 30.36
CA VAL A 332 -10.34 16.95 30.99
C VAL A 332 -11.40 15.89 30.80
N LEU A 333 -12.02 15.44 31.90
CA LEU A 333 -13.08 14.43 31.88
C LEU A 333 -12.69 13.09 31.23
N MET A 334 -11.40 12.81 31.17
CA MET A 334 -10.87 11.58 30.58
C MET A 334 -10.24 10.68 31.67
N ASP A 335 -10.99 10.45 32.73
CA ASP A 335 -10.52 9.71 33.93
C ASP A 335 -11.62 8.79 34.50
N ALA A 336 -11.25 7.99 35.49
CA ALA A 336 -12.17 7.04 36.12
C ALA A 336 -13.30 7.76 36.87
N PRO A 337 -13.08 8.84 37.64
CA PRO A 337 -14.16 9.59 38.27
C PRO A 337 -15.23 10.08 37.29
N ALA A 338 -14.83 10.60 36.11
CA ALA A 338 -15.77 11.00 35.08
C ALA A 338 -16.59 9.82 34.54
N LEU A 339 -15.94 8.70 34.25
CA LEU A 339 -16.61 7.50 33.75
C LEU A 339 -17.57 6.89 34.79
N GLU A 340 -17.20 6.89 36.07
CA GLU A 340 -18.06 6.43 37.17
C GLU A 340 -19.28 7.35 37.35
N ARG A 341 -19.08 8.66 37.35
CA ARG A 341 -20.14 9.65 37.52
C ARG A 341 -21.20 9.55 36.44
N TRP A 342 -20.82 9.41 35.20
CA TRP A 342 -21.73 9.38 34.05
C TRP A 342 -21.87 7.99 33.41
N ARG A 343 -21.67 6.95 34.18
CA ARG A 343 -21.77 5.55 33.70
C ARG A 343 -23.12 5.26 33.01
N SER A 344 -24.22 5.87 33.51
CA SER A 344 -25.55 5.69 32.93
C SER A 344 -25.70 6.28 31.53
N LEU A 345 -24.81 7.19 31.12
CA LEU A 345 -24.76 7.79 29.80
C LEU A 345 -23.84 7.05 28.83
N ALA A 346 -23.03 6.13 29.34
CA ALA A 346 -22.16 5.32 28.53
C ALA A 346 -22.97 4.27 27.74
N VAL A 347 -22.50 3.95 26.54
CA VAL A 347 -23.09 2.97 25.63
C VAL A 347 -22.13 1.86 25.32
N ALA A 348 -22.63 0.70 24.85
CA ALA A 348 -21.77 -0.38 24.40
C ALA A 348 -20.85 0.09 23.24
N ASP A 349 -19.58 -0.23 23.32
CA ASP A 349 -18.64 0.05 22.25
C ASP A 349 -18.79 -0.99 21.12
N PRO A 350 -19.31 -0.60 19.93
CA PRO A 350 -19.51 -1.52 18.83
C PRO A 350 -18.18 -2.02 18.21
N SER A 351 -17.09 -1.27 18.40
CA SER A 351 -15.79 -1.62 17.84
C SER A 351 -15.15 -2.84 18.51
N ARG A 352 -15.60 -3.17 19.74
CA ARG A 352 -15.02 -4.21 20.60
C ARG A 352 -13.48 -4.21 20.65
N ARG A 353 -12.86 -3.10 20.34
CA ARG A 353 -11.41 -2.89 20.48
C ARG A 353 -11.06 -2.76 21.95
N THR A 354 -11.22 -3.87 22.66
CA THR A 354 -10.91 -3.96 24.07
C THR A 354 -9.40 -4.06 24.28
N SER A 355 -8.96 -3.84 25.50
CA SER A 355 -7.57 -4.01 25.96
C SER A 355 -6.98 -5.41 25.67
N ARG A 356 -7.77 -6.36 25.18
CA ARG A 356 -7.31 -7.70 24.78
C ARG A 356 -6.54 -7.70 23.44
N ASP A 357 -6.73 -6.68 22.59
CA ASP A 357 -6.16 -6.64 21.24
C ASP A 357 -4.90 -5.79 21.11
N GLY A 358 -4.40 -5.22 22.21
CA GLY A 358 -3.25 -4.34 22.12
C GLY A 358 -2.51 -4.06 23.41
N LEU A 359 -1.31 -3.56 23.25
CA LEU A 359 -0.46 -3.06 24.32
C LEU A 359 -1.21 -1.99 25.13
N GLN A 360 -1.05 -2.06 26.44
CA GLN A 360 -1.53 -1.06 27.39
C GLN A 360 -0.95 0.31 27.00
N PRO A 361 -1.77 1.39 26.90
CA PRO A 361 -1.25 2.70 26.52
C PRO A 361 -0.28 3.22 27.57
N GLU A 362 0.91 3.58 27.14
CA GLU A 362 1.96 4.10 28.01
C GLU A 362 1.79 5.62 28.24
N GLY A 363 2.18 6.10 29.42
CA GLY A 363 2.20 7.52 29.77
C GLY A 363 0.91 8.07 30.38
N LEU A 364 -0.14 7.25 30.52
CA LEU A 364 -1.35 7.64 31.23
C LEU A 364 -1.12 7.74 32.75
N GLY A 365 -1.73 8.75 33.39
CA GLY A 365 -1.77 8.86 34.84
C GLY A 365 -2.64 7.78 35.49
N TYR A 366 -2.64 7.74 36.82
CA TYR A 366 -3.34 6.69 37.58
C TYR A 366 -4.84 6.63 37.26
N GLU A 367 -5.55 7.76 37.28
CA GLU A 367 -6.99 7.80 37.04
C GLU A 367 -7.34 7.53 35.56
N GLN A 368 -6.53 7.95 34.63
CA GLN A 368 -6.67 7.63 33.21
C GLN A 368 -6.47 6.13 32.97
N MET A 369 -5.49 5.54 33.64
CA MET A 369 -5.25 4.09 33.56
C MET A 369 -6.39 3.28 34.19
N ARG A 370 -6.99 3.78 35.28
CA ARG A 370 -8.22 3.18 35.84
C ARG A 370 -9.36 3.24 34.80
N ALA A 371 -9.59 4.41 34.18
CA ALA A 371 -10.59 4.56 33.13
C ALA A 371 -10.37 3.60 31.97
N TRP A 372 -9.14 3.47 31.50
CA TRP A 372 -8.78 2.49 30.47
C TRP A 372 -9.19 1.07 30.81
N ARG A 373 -8.90 0.60 32.03
CA ARG A 373 -9.30 -0.73 32.49
C ARG A 373 -10.82 -0.89 32.58
N MET A 374 -11.52 0.11 33.09
CA MET A 374 -12.97 0.10 33.19
C MET A 374 -13.64 0.04 31.80
N ILE A 375 -13.16 0.82 30.83
CA ILE A 375 -13.62 0.78 29.42
C ILE A 375 -13.43 -0.65 28.86
N ALA A 376 -12.26 -1.23 29.09
CA ALA A 376 -11.93 -2.57 28.62
C ALA A 376 -12.81 -3.67 29.25
N ASP A 377 -13.01 -3.60 30.56
CA ASP A 377 -13.78 -4.59 31.32
C ASP A 377 -15.30 -4.48 31.04
N TRP A 378 -15.79 -3.26 30.88
CA TRP A 378 -17.21 -3.01 30.67
C TRP A 378 -17.64 -3.04 29.21
N GLY A 379 -16.69 -2.90 28.28
CA GLY A 379 -17.00 -2.79 26.83
C GLY A 379 -17.86 -1.58 26.50
N LEU A 380 -17.64 -0.46 27.22
CA LEU A 380 -18.44 0.76 27.14
C LEU A 380 -17.59 1.91 26.56
N ARG A 381 -18.28 2.88 25.95
CA ARG A 381 -17.75 4.17 25.58
C ARG A 381 -18.64 5.29 26.10
N LEU A 382 -18.04 6.39 26.52
CA LEU A 382 -18.71 7.62 26.89
C LEU A 382 -18.26 8.76 25.98
N GLU A 383 -19.12 9.11 25.04
CA GLU A 383 -18.86 10.15 24.05
C GLU A 383 -18.99 11.55 24.68
N GLN A 384 -18.19 12.51 24.22
CA GLN A 384 -18.24 13.92 24.68
C GLN A 384 -19.64 14.50 24.62
N GLU A 385 -20.40 14.20 23.55
CA GLU A 385 -21.74 14.74 23.29
C GLU A 385 -22.80 14.27 24.31
N ARG A 386 -22.51 13.22 25.08
CA ARG A 386 -23.44 12.66 26.07
C ARG A 386 -23.30 13.31 27.43
N LEU A 387 -22.23 14.05 27.65
CA LEU A 387 -21.98 14.70 28.94
C LEU A 387 -22.88 15.95 29.08
N PRO A 388 -23.40 16.21 30.27
CA PRO A 388 -24.12 17.47 30.53
C PRO A 388 -23.20 18.67 30.26
N TRP A 389 -23.64 19.55 29.37
CA TRP A 389 -22.82 20.66 28.87
C TRP A 389 -22.27 21.56 29.98
N ASP A 390 -23.13 21.99 30.91
CA ASP A 390 -22.76 22.91 32.00
C ASP A 390 -21.67 22.30 32.91
N GLU A 391 -21.76 21.00 33.16
CA GLU A 391 -20.77 20.28 33.97
C GLU A 391 -19.43 20.12 33.23
N ALA A 392 -19.50 19.84 31.93
CA ALA A 392 -18.32 19.72 31.09
C ALA A 392 -17.58 21.07 30.96
N ILE A 393 -18.31 22.16 30.75
CA ILE A 393 -17.72 23.52 30.69
C ILE A 393 -17.15 23.94 32.03
N SER A 394 -17.78 23.57 33.14
CA SER A 394 -17.27 23.83 34.49
C SER A 394 -15.94 23.10 34.74
N ALA A 395 -15.85 21.84 34.33
CA ALA A 395 -14.61 21.05 34.43
C ALA A 395 -13.50 21.64 33.54
N LEU A 396 -13.83 22.06 32.31
CA LEU A 396 -12.91 22.72 31.41
C LEU A 396 -12.43 24.06 32.01
N ALA A 397 -13.31 24.84 32.60
CA ALA A 397 -13.00 26.11 33.29
C ALA A 397 -11.99 25.89 34.43
N LEU A 398 -12.22 24.86 35.24
CA LEU A 398 -11.33 24.49 36.35
C LEU A 398 -9.94 24.07 35.85
N ALA A 399 -9.86 23.30 34.79
CA ALA A 399 -8.58 22.85 34.22
C ALA A 399 -7.76 24.02 33.63
N LEU A 400 -8.41 25.09 33.21
CA LEU A 400 -7.78 26.33 32.68
C LEU A 400 -7.50 27.40 33.73
N ALA A 401 -7.99 27.27 34.94
CA ALA A 401 -7.73 28.22 36.02
C ALA A 401 -6.29 28.16 36.52
#